data_e3740c94c78a032ec2906ef7479701fb
#
_entry.id   e3740c94c78a032ec2906ef7479701fb
#
_cell.length_a   1.000
_cell.length_b   1.000
_cell.length_c   1.000
_cell.angle_alpha   90.00
_cell.angle_beta   90.00
_cell.angle_gamma   90.00
#
_symmetry.space_group_name_H-M   'P 1'
#
loop_
_entity.id
_entity.type
_entity.pdbx_description
1 polymer ?
#
loop_
_entity_poly.entity_id
_entity_poly.type
_entity_poly.pdbx_seq_one_letter_code
_entity_poly.pdbx_strand_id
1 'polypeptide(L)'
;MNHYDLTTLGETMLRLSVPAGKRLESAQRFDVHPGGAESNVASLLARLGRRTAWCGALPDSALGRRVAGDLRAAGVAVEHIAWRASGRIGTYYVEFSLPPRPIQVIYDRADSCAAQLGPTDLAWDALLTTRLLHLTGITPALSPTCRALTAEAIARARAAHLPISFDVNYREKLWPPAEAA
;
A
#
# COMPACT_ATOMS: atom_id res chain seq x y z
N MET A 1 9.85 -7.36 23.76
CA MET A 1 8.39 -7.50 23.53
C MET A 1 8.09 -6.95 22.14
N ASN A 2 7.32 -7.66 21.33
CA ASN A 2 6.96 -7.17 20.00
C ASN A 2 6.08 -5.91 20.13
N HIS A 3 6.45 -4.85 19.44
CA HIS A 3 5.74 -3.56 19.52
C HIS A 3 4.39 -3.62 18.81
N TYR A 4 4.30 -4.35 17.69
CA TYR A 4 3.09 -4.53 16.89
C TYR A 4 2.65 -5.99 16.82
N ASP A 5 1.36 -6.20 16.59
CA ASP A 5 0.81 -7.51 16.24
C ASP A 5 1.01 -7.79 14.76
N LEU A 6 0.96 -6.72 13.92
CA LEU A 6 1.21 -6.77 12.48
C LEU A 6 1.95 -5.52 12.02
N THR A 7 2.98 -5.71 11.21
CA THR A 7 3.50 -4.64 10.33
C THR A 7 3.27 -5.00 8.89
N THR A 8 3.03 -3.98 8.06
CA THR A 8 2.82 -4.14 6.63
C THR A 8 3.73 -3.20 5.85
N LEU A 9 4.15 -3.62 4.66
CA LEU A 9 5.00 -2.83 3.77
C LEU A 9 4.40 -2.80 2.37
N GLY A 10 4.12 -1.59 1.85
CA GLY A 10 3.59 -1.45 0.51
C GLY A 10 3.13 -0.05 0.16
N GLU A 11 2.38 0.06 -0.94
CA GLU A 11 1.86 1.33 -1.43
C GLU A 11 0.43 1.58 -0.95
N THR A 12 0.19 2.82 -0.51
CA THR A 12 -1.16 3.35 -0.31
C THR A 12 -1.39 4.52 -1.24
N MET A 13 -2.40 4.39 -2.10
CA MET A 13 -2.81 5.38 -3.10
C MET A 13 -4.05 6.13 -2.66
N LEU A 14 -4.40 7.19 -3.38
CA LEU A 14 -5.73 7.78 -3.33
C LEU A 14 -6.65 7.12 -4.37
N ARG A 15 -7.74 6.53 -3.90
CA ARG A 15 -8.83 6.07 -4.73
C ARG A 15 -9.79 7.23 -4.99
N LEU A 16 -10.05 7.48 -6.25
CA LEU A 16 -10.97 8.49 -6.75
C LEU A 16 -12.15 7.76 -7.39
N SER A 17 -13.24 7.58 -6.65
CA SER A 17 -14.42 6.88 -7.16
C SER A 17 -15.52 7.86 -7.54
N VAL A 18 -16.16 7.59 -8.67
CA VAL A 18 -17.35 8.35 -9.05
C VAL A 18 -18.54 7.95 -8.17
N PRO A 19 -19.47 8.86 -7.89
CA PRO A 19 -20.72 8.51 -7.20
C PRO A 19 -21.46 7.40 -7.93
N ALA A 20 -22.22 6.61 -7.18
CA ALA A 20 -23.00 5.50 -7.74
C ALA A 20 -23.88 5.94 -8.93
N GLY A 21 -23.84 5.18 -10.00
CA GLY A 21 -24.58 5.46 -11.24
C GLY A 21 -24.00 6.56 -12.13
N LYS A 22 -22.88 7.17 -11.75
CA LYS A 22 -22.14 8.12 -12.61
C LYS A 22 -21.02 7.42 -13.37
N ARG A 23 -20.65 8.00 -14.51
CA ARG A 23 -19.53 7.53 -15.34
C ARG A 23 -18.31 8.41 -15.17
N LEU A 24 -17.13 7.84 -15.32
CA LEU A 24 -15.87 8.59 -15.30
C LEU A 24 -15.86 9.72 -16.32
N GLU A 25 -16.39 9.45 -17.54
CA GLU A 25 -16.44 10.41 -18.65
C GLU A 25 -17.24 11.71 -18.35
N SER A 26 -18.20 11.63 -17.41
CA SER A 26 -19.11 12.74 -17.10
C SER A 26 -19.09 13.16 -15.65
N ALA A 27 -18.19 12.59 -14.84
CA ALA A 27 -18.11 12.89 -13.42
C ALA A 27 -17.56 14.30 -13.18
N GLN A 28 -18.27 15.08 -12.37
CA GLN A 28 -17.85 16.41 -11.92
C GLN A 28 -17.24 16.39 -10.52
N ARG A 29 -17.31 15.25 -9.82
CA ARG A 29 -16.76 15.05 -8.47
C ARG A 29 -16.37 13.62 -8.25
N PHE A 30 -15.45 13.41 -7.32
CA PHE A 30 -15.00 12.10 -6.87
C PHE A 30 -15.13 11.99 -5.36
N ASP A 31 -15.47 10.79 -4.90
CA ASP A 31 -15.30 10.40 -3.50
C ASP A 31 -13.86 9.91 -3.34
N VAL A 32 -13.14 10.47 -2.36
CA VAL A 32 -11.69 10.24 -2.19
C VAL A 32 -11.44 9.43 -0.94
N HIS A 33 -10.79 8.28 -1.09
CA HIS A 33 -10.42 7.37 -0.01
C HIS A 33 -9.00 6.85 -0.17
N PRO A 34 -8.28 6.49 0.90
CA PRO A 34 -7.05 5.73 0.76
C PRO A 34 -7.35 4.32 0.24
N GLY A 35 -6.40 3.74 -0.49
CA GLY A 35 -6.51 2.39 -1.00
C GLY A 35 -5.16 1.76 -1.26
N GLY A 36 -4.87 0.68 -0.55
CA GLY A 36 -3.66 -0.13 -0.69
C GLY A 36 -3.92 -1.50 -0.08
N ALA A 37 -3.40 -2.55 -0.67
CA ALA A 37 -3.66 -3.91 -0.21
C ALA A 37 -3.18 -4.08 1.23
N GLU A 38 -1.93 -3.74 1.49
CA GLU A 38 -1.27 -3.88 2.78
C GLU A 38 -1.88 -2.93 3.84
N SER A 39 -2.15 -1.69 3.47
CA SER A 39 -2.76 -0.72 4.39
C SER A 39 -4.22 -1.04 4.72
N ASN A 40 -4.95 -1.69 3.80
CA ASN A 40 -6.30 -2.17 4.09
C ASN A 40 -6.29 -3.29 5.15
N VAL A 41 -5.32 -4.22 5.06
CA VAL A 41 -5.14 -5.29 6.06
C VAL A 41 -4.77 -4.68 7.42
N ALA A 42 -3.82 -3.74 7.44
CA ALA A 42 -3.43 -3.04 8.66
C ALA A 42 -4.62 -2.31 9.29
N SER A 43 -5.40 -1.57 8.49
CA SER A 43 -6.58 -0.83 8.96
C SER A 43 -7.70 -1.75 9.47
N LEU A 44 -7.95 -2.87 8.80
CA LEU A 44 -8.92 -3.86 9.27
C LEU A 44 -8.53 -4.41 10.64
N LEU A 45 -7.29 -4.86 10.79
CA LEU A 45 -6.82 -5.43 12.05
C LEU A 45 -6.74 -4.41 13.17
N ALA A 46 -6.39 -3.15 12.87
CA ALA A 46 -6.43 -2.07 13.86
C ALA A 46 -7.87 -1.87 14.41
N ARG A 47 -8.88 -1.86 13.53
CA ARG A 47 -10.30 -1.78 13.94
C ARG A 47 -10.77 -2.98 14.74
N LEU A 48 -10.11 -4.13 14.60
CA LEU A 48 -10.32 -5.33 15.41
C LEU A 48 -9.49 -5.33 16.71
N GLY A 49 -8.92 -4.18 17.09
CA GLY A 49 -8.18 -3.99 18.33
C GLY A 49 -6.74 -4.51 18.32
N ARG A 50 -6.15 -4.77 17.14
CA ARG A 50 -4.74 -5.17 17.01
C ARG A 50 -3.85 -3.94 16.83
N ARG A 51 -2.64 -4.00 17.41
CA ARG A 51 -1.62 -2.97 17.19
C ARG A 51 -0.97 -3.20 15.84
N THR A 52 -1.22 -2.31 14.88
CA THR A 52 -0.72 -2.44 13.52
C THR A 52 0.11 -1.23 13.12
N ALA A 53 1.09 -1.44 12.24
CA ALA A 53 1.85 -0.38 11.59
C ALA A 53 1.87 -0.57 10.08
N TRP A 54 1.89 0.53 9.37
CA TRP A 54 2.11 0.55 7.93
C TRP A 54 3.43 1.27 7.63
N CYS A 55 4.28 0.60 6.83
CA CYS A 55 5.52 1.12 6.29
C CYS A 55 5.35 1.33 4.79
N GLY A 56 5.75 2.47 4.31
CA GLY A 56 5.66 2.85 2.90
C GLY A 56 6.20 4.24 2.69
N ALA A 57 6.12 4.78 1.47
CA ALA A 57 6.54 6.15 1.19
C ALA A 57 5.36 7.01 0.74
N LEU A 58 5.34 8.24 1.23
CA LEU A 58 4.40 9.29 0.83
C LEU A 58 5.14 10.59 0.52
N PRO A 59 4.63 11.40 -0.43
CA PRO A 59 5.14 12.75 -0.60
C PRO A 59 4.79 13.61 0.62
N ASP A 60 5.69 14.50 1.04
CA ASP A 60 5.39 15.52 2.05
C ASP A 60 4.52 16.63 1.45
N SER A 61 3.27 16.31 1.25
CA SER A 61 2.26 17.15 0.62
C SER A 61 0.92 17.02 1.35
N ALA A 62 -0.05 17.87 1.01
CA ALA A 62 -1.40 17.77 1.54
C ALA A 62 -2.04 16.39 1.26
N LEU A 63 -1.76 15.77 0.09
CA LEU A 63 -2.29 14.46 -0.28
C LEU A 63 -1.62 13.32 0.51
N GLY A 64 -0.30 13.38 0.71
CA GLY A 64 0.40 12.41 1.54
C GLY A 64 -0.04 12.49 3.00
N ARG A 65 -0.16 13.70 3.56
CA ARG A 65 -0.66 13.93 4.92
C ARG A 65 -2.11 13.46 5.09
N ARG A 66 -2.95 13.59 4.06
CA ARG A 66 -4.30 13.03 4.06
C ARG A 66 -4.28 11.52 4.23
N VAL A 67 -3.50 10.80 3.41
CA VAL A 67 -3.40 9.33 3.52
C VAL A 67 -2.92 8.91 4.90
N ALA A 68 -1.86 9.54 5.41
CA ALA A 68 -1.37 9.26 6.77
C ALA A 68 -2.43 9.56 7.85
N GLY A 69 -3.21 10.63 7.68
CA GLY A 69 -4.32 10.98 8.56
C GLY A 69 -5.43 9.92 8.56
N ASP A 70 -5.83 9.44 7.38
CA ASP A 70 -6.86 8.42 7.22
C ASP A 70 -6.42 7.07 7.85
N LEU A 71 -5.15 6.67 7.66
CA LEU A 71 -4.58 5.47 8.29
C LEU A 71 -4.52 5.62 9.82
N ARG A 72 -4.08 6.77 10.33
CA ARG A 72 -4.06 7.06 11.77
C ARG A 72 -5.47 7.04 12.36
N ALA A 73 -6.45 7.59 11.67
CA ALA A 73 -7.86 7.55 12.10
C ALA A 73 -8.43 6.12 12.13
N ALA A 74 -7.89 5.21 11.32
CA ALA A 74 -8.22 3.79 11.38
C ALA A 74 -7.49 3.04 12.52
N GLY A 75 -6.57 3.69 13.25
CA GLY A 75 -5.80 3.12 14.34
C GLY A 75 -4.45 2.50 13.92
N VAL A 76 -4.00 2.74 12.69
CA VAL A 76 -2.70 2.25 12.19
C VAL A 76 -1.59 3.21 12.60
N ALA A 77 -0.49 2.68 13.14
CA ALA A 77 0.73 3.44 13.39
C ALA A 77 1.37 3.87 12.06
N VAL A 78 1.71 5.15 11.95
CA VAL A 78 2.19 5.81 10.73
C VAL A 78 3.54 6.51 10.93
N GLU A 79 4.21 6.25 12.04
CA GLU A 79 5.49 6.85 12.42
C GLU A 79 6.64 6.38 11.52
N HIS A 80 6.43 5.28 10.80
CA HIS A 80 7.44 4.62 9.97
C HIS A 80 7.28 4.94 8.47
N ILE A 81 6.57 6.03 8.15
CA ILE A 81 6.44 6.51 6.76
C ILE A 81 7.75 7.16 6.34
N ALA A 82 8.27 6.73 5.19
CA ALA A 82 9.36 7.41 4.49
C ALA A 82 8.77 8.63 3.75
N TRP A 83 8.88 9.79 4.38
CA TRP A 83 8.43 11.03 3.78
C TRP A 83 9.40 11.51 2.70
N ARG A 84 8.87 11.87 1.54
CA ARG A 84 9.65 12.40 0.41
C ARG A 84 9.34 13.88 0.22
N ALA A 85 10.40 14.71 0.21
CA ALA A 85 10.29 16.16 -0.03
C ALA A 85 9.73 16.48 -1.43
N SER A 86 9.94 15.57 -2.39
CA SER A 86 9.43 15.66 -3.76
C SER A 86 8.86 14.32 -4.21
N GLY A 87 8.05 14.34 -5.27
CA GLY A 87 7.42 13.16 -5.83
C GLY A 87 5.90 13.21 -5.77
N ARG A 88 5.27 12.13 -6.20
CA ARG A 88 3.80 12.05 -6.30
C ARG A 88 3.25 10.88 -5.49
N ILE A 89 2.00 11.00 -5.09
CA ILE A 89 1.21 9.87 -4.62
C ILE A 89 0.61 9.13 -5.81
N GLY A 90 0.54 7.80 -5.74
CA GLY A 90 -0.22 7.02 -6.70
C GLY A 90 -1.71 7.29 -6.55
N THR A 91 -2.43 7.30 -7.67
CA THR A 91 -3.89 7.43 -7.69
C THR A 91 -4.51 6.33 -8.54
N TYR A 92 -5.77 6.04 -8.31
CA TYR A 92 -6.57 5.25 -9.23
C TYR A 92 -8.03 5.70 -9.22
N TYR A 93 -8.64 5.60 -10.41
CA TYR A 93 -10.00 6.01 -10.65
C TYR A 93 -10.90 4.78 -10.74
N VAL A 94 -12.07 4.83 -10.10
CA VAL A 94 -13.00 3.70 -10.08
C VAL A 94 -14.39 4.14 -10.50
N GLU A 95 -14.93 3.44 -11.49
CA GLU A 95 -16.36 3.44 -11.82
C GLU A 95 -16.97 2.14 -11.35
N PHE A 96 -17.83 2.22 -10.34
CA PHE A 96 -18.65 1.08 -9.91
C PHE A 96 -19.85 0.96 -10.84
N SER A 97 -19.76 0.05 -11.79
CA SER A 97 -20.82 -0.20 -12.76
C SER A 97 -21.76 -1.30 -12.29
N LEU A 98 -23.02 -1.23 -12.74
CA LEU A 98 -23.98 -2.31 -12.55
C LEU A 98 -23.93 -3.26 -13.75
N PRO A 99 -24.17 -4.57 -13.55
CA PRO A 99 -24.28 -5.52 -14.65
C PRO A 99 -25.24 -5.02 -15.76
N PRO A 100 -24.93 -5.26 -17.06
CA PRO A 100 -23.83 -6.10 -17.54
C PRO A 100 -22.47 -5.40 -17.69
N ARG A 101 -22.35 -4.14 -17.29
CA ARG A 101 -21.06 -3.40 -17.41
C ARG A 101 -20.08 -3.82 -16.32
N PRO A 102 -18.81 -4.08 -16.67
CA PRO A 102 -17.78 -4.38 -15.69
C PRO A 102 -17.40 -3.14 -14.89
N ILE A 103 -16.86 -3.33 -13.67
CA ILE A 103 -16.20 -2.28 -12.91
C ILE A 103 -14.96 -1.82 -13.69
N GLN A 104 -14.83 -0.50 -13.87
CA GLN A 104 -13.67 0.07 -14.53
C GLN A 104 -12.69 0.64 -13.49
N VAL A 105 -11.40 0.25 -13.61
CA VAL A 105 -10.33 0.79 -12.79
C VAL A 105 -9.20 1.27 -13.67
N ILE A 106 -8.85 2.55 -13.51
CA ILE A 106 -7.75 3.20 -14.22
C ILE A 106 -6.70 3.57 -13.18
N TYR A 107 -5.48 3.03 -13.33
CA TYR A 107 -4.37 3.32 -12.43
C TYR A 107 -3.51 4.45 -13.01
N ASP A 108 -3.12 5.37 -12.13
CA ASP A 108 -2.13 6.41 -12.37
C ASP A 108 -1.13 6.39 -11.19
N ARG A 109 -0.19 5.44 -11.23
CA ARG A 109 0.72 5.16 -10.11
C ARG A 109 2.21 5.04 -10.50
N ALA A 110 2.53 5.17 -11.77
CA ALA A 110 3.92 5.15 -12.21
C ALA A 110 4.73 6.24 -11.49
N ASP A 111 5.97 5.92 -11.13
CA ASP A 111 6.90 6.83 -10.46
C ASP A 111 6.37 7.48 -9.17
N SER A 112 5.41 6.82 -8.50
CA SER A 112 4.96 7.24 -7.18
C SER A 112 6.12 7.15 -6.16
N CYS A 113 6.00 7.89 -5.06
CA CYS A 113 6.97 7.78 -3.95
C CYS A 113 7.14 6.34 -3.48
N ALA A 114 6.05 5.57 -3.44
CA ALA A 114 6.08 4.16 -3.07
C ALA A 114 6.81 3.30 -4.10
N ALA A 115 6.64 3.57 -5.41
CA ALA A 115 7.35 2.84 -6.47
C ALA A 115 8.87 3.09 -6.48
N GLN A 116 9.32 4.14 -5.78
CA GLN A 116 10.74 4.48 -5.64
C GLN A 116 11.37 3.98 -4.34
N LEU A 117 10.60 3.26 -3.50
CA LEU A 117 11.13 2.69 -2.25
C LEU A 117 12.23 1.67 -2.53
N GLY A 118 13.30 1.77 -1.74
CA GLY A 118 14.40 0.82 -1.74
C GLY A 118 14.78 0.38 -0.31
N PRO A 119 15.70 -0.59 -0.18
CA PRO A 119 16.10 -1.12 1.13
C PRO A 119 16.66 -0.10 2.11
N THR A 120 17.24 1.01 1.63
CA THR A 120 17.83 2.08 2.46
C THR A 120 16.82 3.07 3.02
N ASP A 121 15.57 2.98 2.59
CA ASP A 121 14.52 3.94 2.97
C ASP A 121 13.74 3.55 4.22
N LEU A 122 13.91 2.31 4.69
CA LEU A 122 13.11 1.76 5.78
C LEU A 122 13.85 1.75 7.12
N ALA A 123 13.09 2.04 8.17
CA ALA A 123 13.49 1.73 9.54
C ALA A 123 13.26 0.23 9.79
N TRP A 124 14.26 -0.60 9.46
CA TRP A 124 14.15 -2.06 9.54
C TRP A 124 13.75 -2.59 10.92
N ASP A 125 14.28 -2.00 11.99
CA ASP A 125 13.95 -2.40 13.35
C ASP A 125 12.45 -2.23 13.62
N ALA A 126 11.87 -1.12 13.13
CA ALA A 126 10.44 -0.87 13.28
C ALA A 126 9.59 -1.87 12.48
N LEU A 127 10.00 -2.20 11.24
CA LEU A 127 9.30 -3.17 10.41
C LEU A 127 9.33 -4.58 11.03
N LEU A 128 10.44 -4.97 11.66
CA LEU A 128 10.66 -6.33 12.15
C LEU A 128 10.29 -6.51 13.63
N THR A 129 10.06 -5.44 14.41
CA THR A 129 9.61 -5.53 15.80
C THR A 129 8.09 -5.79 15.87
N THR A 130 7.68 -6.88 15.30
CA THR A 130 6.29 -7.30 15.15
C THR A 130 6.10 -8.80 15.37
N ARG A 131 4.87 -9.26 15.52
CA ARG A 131 4.54 -10.69 15.59
C ARG A 131 4.35 -11.32 14.21
N LEU A 132 3.97 -10.52 13.22
CA LEU A 132 3.70 -10.96 11.84
C LEU A 132 4.05 -9.83 10.87
N LEU A 133 4.83 -10.14 9.84
CA LEU A 133 5.05 -9.25 8.70
C LEU A 133 4.08 -9.63 7.58
N HIS A 134 3.31 -8.67 7.07
CA HIS A 134 2.42 -8.89 5.92
C HIS A 134 2.91 -8.14 4.69
N LEU A 135 3.04 -8.86 3.59
CA LEU A 135 3.50 -8.39 2.29
C LEU A 135 2.54 -8.84 1.20
N THR A 136 2.59 -8.19 0.04
CA THR A 136 1.87 -8.63 -1.16
C THR A 136 2.77 -8.65 -2.39
N GLY A 137 2.36 -9.40 -3.42
CA GLY A 137 3.02 -9.42 -4.72
C GLY A 137 2.86 -8.13 -5.54
N ILE A 138 2.06 -7.17 -5.07
CA ILE A 138 1.95 -5.85 -5.71
C ILE A 138 3.24 -5.06 -5.53
N THR A 139 3.76 -5.00 -4.31
CA THR A 139 4.94 -4.18 -3.99
C THR A 139 6.15 -4.52 -4.85
N PRO A 140 6.60 -5.78 -5.01
CA PRO A 140 7.74 -6.11 -5.87
C PRO A 140 7.48 -5.87 -7.35
N ALA A 141 6.21 -5.79 -7.77
CA ALA A 141 5.82 -5.51 -9.15
C ALA A 141 5.88 -4.01 -9.54
N LEU A 142 6.03 -3.10 -8.56
CA LEU A 142 6.05 -1.66 -8.82
C LEU A 142 7.32 -1.18 -9.50
N SER A 143 8.47 -1.76 -9.12
CA SER A 143 9.78 -1.37 -9.66
C SER A 143 10.87 -2.38 -9.28
N PRO A 144 12.05 -2.34 -9.94
CA PRO A 144 13.21 -3.13 -9.53
C PRO A 144 13.66 -2.83 -8.10
N THR A 145 13.58 -1.59 -7.63
CA THR A 145 13.95 -1.21 -6.26
C THR A 145 12.96 -1.79 -5.23
N CYS A 146 11.66 -1.76 -5.52
CA CYS A 146 10.63 -2.39 -4.69
C CYS A 146 10.78 -3.93 -4.67
N ARG A 147 11.23 -4.54 -5.77
CA ARG A 147 11.55 -5.97 -5.81
C ARG A 147 12.72 -6.29 -4.87
N ALA A 148 13.81 -5.53 -4.95
CA ALA A 148 14.94 -5.68 -4.05
C ALA A 148 14.55 -5.45 -2.58
N LEU A 149 13.73 -4.44 -2.31
CA LEU A 149 13.19 -4.13 -0.99
C LEU A 149 12.38 -5.30 -0.42
N THR A 150 11.49 -5.89 -1.22
CA THR A 150 10.64 -7.02 -0.79
C THR A 150 11.49 -8.26 -0.51
N ALA A 151 12.48 -8.56 -1.36
CA ALA A 151 13.41 -9.65 -1.16
C ALA A 151 14.22 -9.49 0.14
N GLU A 152 14.72 -8.28 0.40
CA GLU A 152 15.44 -7.95 1.64
C GLU A 152 14.53 -8.08 2.88
N ALA A 153 13.28 -7.61 2.80
CA ALA A 153 12.31 -7.76 3.88
C ALA A 153 12.06 -9.23 4.24
N ILE A 154 11.90 -10.07 3.22
CA ILE A 154 11.73 -11.52 3.41
C ILE A 154 12.99 -12.14 4.02
N ALA A 155 14.18 -11.80 3.51
CA ALA A 155 15.44 -12.35 4.01
C ALA A 155 15.67 -11.99 5.48
N ARG A 156 15.46 -10.73 5.86
CA ARG A 156 15.61 -10.26 7.25
C ARG A 156 14.56 -10.88 8.18
N ALA A 157 13.31 -10.96 7.76
CA ALA A 157 12.24 -11.57 8.54
C ALA A 157 12.55 -13.05 8.81
N ARG A 158 13.03 -13.80 7.79
CA ARG A 158 13.45 -15.20 7.94
C ARG A 158 14.65 -15.35 8.90
N ALA A 159 15.65 -14.48 8.78
CA ALA A 159 16.81 -14.47 9.68
C ALA A 159 16.40 -14.19 11.14
N ALA A 160 15.36 -13.37 11.35
CA ALA A 160 14.80 -13.09 12.66
C ALA A 160 13.74 -14.11 13.13
N HIS A 161 13.50 -15.20 12.37
CA HIS A 161 12.44 -16.19 12.62
C HIS A 161 11.04 -15.55 12.76
N LEU A 162 10.82 -14.42 12.09
CA LEU A 162 9.55 -13.70 12.07
C LEU A 162 8.61 -14.35 11.06
N PRO A 163 7.39 -14.75 11.45
CA PRO A 163 6.36 -15.22 10.52
C PRO A 163 6.03 -14.18 9.46
N ILE A 164 5.83 -14.65 8.21
CA ILE A 164 5.44 -13.81 7.07
C ILE A 164 4.09 -14.29 6.53
N SER A 165 3.16 -13.36 6.38
CA SER A 165 1.95 -13.51 5.58
C SER A 165 2.19 -12.89 4.22
N PHE A 166 2.02 -13.64 3.15
CA PHE A 166 2.23 -13.15 1.78
C PHE A 166 0.97 -13.39 0.94
N ASP A 167 0.34 -12.31 0.49
CA ASP A 167 -0.74 -12.38 -0.51
C ASP A 167 -0.12 -12.24 -1.91
N VAL A 168 -0.22 -13.27 -2.72
CA VAL A 168 0.31 -13.28 -4.10
C VAL A 168 -0.24 -12.10 -4.91
N ASN A 169 -1.51 -11.79 -4.77
CA ASN A 169 -2.18 -10.58 -5.27
C ASN A 169 -1.76 -10.19 -6.70
N TYR A 170 -1.67 -11.19 -7.57
CA TYR A 170 -1.19 -11.02 -8.94
C TYR A 170 -1.98 -9.94 -9.68
N ARG A 171 -1.25 -9.10 -10.40
CA ARG A 171 -1.80 -8.00 -11.20
C ARG A 171 -1.16 -8.02 -12.59
N GLU A 172 -1.87 -8.57 -13.58
CA GLU A 172 -1.41 -8.67 -14.98
C GLU A 172 -0.98 -7.32 -15.61
N LYS A 173 -1.55 -6.21 -15.11
CA LYS A 173 -1.17 -4.86 -15.54
C LYS A 173 0.17 -4.37 -15.01
N LEU A 174 0.77 -5.04 -14.04
CA LEU A 174 2.05 -4.66 -13.43
C LEU A 174 3.21 -5.50 -13.97
N TRP A 175 3.00 -6.79 -14.16
CA TRP A 175 4.03 -7.70 -14.66
C TRP A 175 3.42 -8.93 -15.33
N PRO A 176 4.14 -9.55 -16.30
CA PRO A 176 3.68 -10.78 -16.93
C PRO A 176 3.73 -11.96 -15.96
N PRO A 177 2.94 -13.03 -16.18
CA PRO A 177 2.92 -14.21 -15.30
C PRO A 177 4.29 -14.85 -15.08
N ALA A 178 5.14 -14.88 -16.09
CA ALA A 178 6.48 -15.48 -16.00
C ALA A 178 7.44 -14.74 -15.04
N GLU A 179 7.17 -13.46 -14.76
CA GLU A 179 7.97 -12.69 -13.80
C GLU A 179 7.38 -12.72 -12.39
N ALA A 180 6.09 -13.09 -12.27
CA ALA A 180 5.36 -13.14 -11.02
C ALA A 180 5.50 -14.50 -10.30
N ALA A 181 5.96 -15.53 -11.03
CA ALA A 181 6.21 -16.86 -10.50
C ALA A 181 7.60 -16.97 -9.87
#